data_c7dfd74a539f30bd04b9e69679285d41
#
_entry.id   c7dfd74a539f30bd04b9e69679285d41
#
_cell.length_a   1.000
_cell.length_b   1.000
_cell.length_c   1.000
_cell.angle_alpha   90.00
_cell.angle_beta   90.00
_cell.angle_gamma   90.00
#
_symmetry.space_group_name_H-M   'P 1'
#
loop_
_entity.id
_entity.type
_entity.pdbx_description
1 polymer ?
#
loop_
_entity_poly.entity_id
_entity_poly.type
_entity_poly.pdbx_seq_one_letter_code
_entity_poly.pdbx_strand_id
1 'polypeptide(L)'
;MNLWIIGTLFLSLISPIFYSKSIFAHQSKPHKVTRLIVWLASISGVLAVIHSNNTAGKIFAAIFLARATYLLILASVYGVGGASKLDKSCLGIGVVALVMYAVTRNGLLAITFGVLSDLIGYIPTFVKTWYEPTSESPTFFAIEGLASLLGVLAIGQLRVDIILPAYFVLCSATVVALIYRKRIVQFLKIRGATTLDSPQ
;
A
#
# COMPACT_ATOMS: atom_id res chain seq x y z
N MET A 1 -9.32 23.07 6.77
CA MET A 1 -8.72 21.78 6.39
C MET A 1 -8.40 21.85 4.90
N ASN A 2 -7.18 21.51 4.47
CA ASN A 2 -6.76 21.62 3.08
C ASN A 2 -7.57 20.62 2.21
N LEU A 3 -8.04 21.05 1.02
CA LEU A 3 -8.84 20.23 0.09
C LEU A 3 -8.16 18.89 -0.24
N TRP A 4 -6.84 18.88 -0.35
CA TRP A 4 -6.05 17.67 -0.59
C TRP A 4 -6.17 16.65 0.55
N ILE A 5 -6.19 17.10 1.81
CA ILE A 5 -6.39 16.22 2.98
C ILE A 5 -7.78 15.59 2.95
N ILE A 6 -8.81 16.39 2.63
CA ILE A 6 -10.19 15.88 2.51
C ILE A 6 -10.25 14.80 1.42
N GLY A 7 -9.65 15.08 0.25
CA GLY A 7 -9.59 14.12 -0.86
C GLY A 7 -8.87 12.84 -0.47
N THR A 8 -7.74 12.94 0.23
CA THR A 8 -7.00 11.77 0.74
C THR A 8 -7.86 10.91 1.66
N LEU A 9 -8.51 11.52 2.66
CA LEU A 9 -9.37 10.81 3.61
C LEU A 9 -10.55 10.15 2.91
N PHE A 10 -11.21 10.87 2.02
CA PHE A 10 -12.37 10.38 1.27
C PHE A 10 -12.01 9.15 0.41
N LEU A 11 -10.93 9.24 -0.38
CA LEU A 11 -10.48 8.14 -1.21
C LEU A 11 -10.01 6.94 -0.37
N SER A 12 -9.32 7.20 0.75
CA SER A 12 -8.87 6.15 1.67
C SER A 12 -10.02 5.39 2.33
N LEU A 13 -11.18 6.04 2.55
CA LEU A 13 -12.37 5.38 3.08
C LEU A 13 -13.16 4.63 2.00
N ILE A 14 -13.10 5.09 0.75
CA ILE A 14 -13.81 4.45 -0.36
C ILE A 14 -13.06 3.23 -0.89
N SER A 15 -11.73 3.24 -0.91
CA SER A 15 -10.92 2.17 -1.50
C SER A 15 -11.24 0.77 -0.93
N PRO A 16 -11.44 0.56 0.38
CA PRO A 16 -11.81 -0.74 0.93
C PRO A 16 -13.16 -1.25 0.41
N ILE A 17 -14.10 -0.37 0.07
CA ILE A 17 -15.41 -0.75 -0.47
C ILE A 17 -15.25 -1.42 -1.83
N PHE A 18 -14.42 -0.83 -2.72
CA PHE A 18 -14.13 -1.44 -4.03
C PHE A 18 -13.39 -2.75 -3.88
N TYR A 19 -12.45 -2.83 -2.92
CA TYR A 19 -11.74 -4.08 -2.66
C TYR A 19 -12.67 -5.18 -2.15
N SER A 20 -13.58 -4.84 -1.23
CA SER A 20 -14.58 -5.78 -0.72
C SER A 20 -15.48 -6.32 -1.81
N LYS A 21 -15.97 -5.44 -2.69
CA LYS A 21 -16.77 -5.86 -3.86
C LYS A 21 -15.99 -6.85 -4.74
N SER A 22 -14.72 -6.58 -4.99
CA SER A 22 -13.88 -7.47 -5.79
C SER A 22 -13.58 -8.80 -5.08
N ILE A 23 -13.41 -8.79 -3.76
CA ILE A 23 -13.22 -10.00 -2.94
C ILE A 23 -14.49 -10.85 -2.93
N PHE A 24 -15.65 -10.25 -2.66
CA PHE A 24 -16.93 -10.97 -2.63
C PHE A 24 -17.35 -11.51 -4.01
N ALA A 25 -16.95 -10.82 -5.08
CA ALA A 25 -17.11 -11.32 -6.46
C ALA A 25 -16.06 -12.40 -6.82
N HIS A 26 -15.24 -12.86 -5.89
CA HIS A 26 -14.14 -13.81 -6.10
C HIS A 26 -13.10 -13.39 -7.15
N GLN A 27 -13.04 -12.11 -7.47
CA GLN A 27 -12.10 -11.52 -8.43
C GLN A 27 -10.77 -11.15 -7.80
N SER A 28 -10.73 -10.97 -6.46
CA SER A 28 -9.50 -10.63 -5.73
C SER A 28 -9.32 -11.53 -4.52
N LYS A 29 -8.06 -11.89 -4.27
CA LYS A 29 -7.65 -12.73 -3.13
C LYS A 29 -6.55 -11.99 -2.36
N PRO A 30 -6.87 -11.25 -1.28
CA PRO A 30 -5.88 -10.50 -0.53
C PRO A 30 -4.79 -11.42 0.04
N HIS A 31 -3.54 -10.93 0.13
CA HIS A 31 -2.46 -11.71 0.72
C HIS A 31 -2.44 -11.53 2.24
N LYS A 32 -2.59 -12.63 2.99
CA LYS A 32 -2.74 -12.61 4.47
C LYS A 32 -1.56 -11.95 5.17
N VAL A 33 -0.32 -12.32 4.80
CA VAL A 33 0.89 -11.78 5.44
C VAL A 33 1.03 -10.28 5.19
N THR A 34 0.78 -9.82 3.96
CA THR A 34 0.78 -8.39 3.64
C THR A 34 -0.19 -7.62 4.53
N ARG A 35 -1.43 -8.10 4.66
CA ARG A 35 -2.45 -7.40 5.47
C ARG A 35 -2.14 -7.43 6.96
N LEU A 36 -1.52 -8.51 7.46
CA LEU A 36 -1.07 -8.58 8.84
C LEU A 36 0.05 -7.58 9.14
N ILE A 37 1.05 -7.47 8.27
CA ILE A 37 2.16 -6.51 8.47
C ILE A 37 1.65 -5.07 8.40
N VAL A 38 0.81 -4.73 7.41
CA VAL A 38 0.19 -3.39 7.30
C VAL A 38 -0.65 -3.06 8.54
N TRP A 39 -1.36 -4.03 9.10
CA TRP A 39 -2.13 -3.84 10.33
C TRP A 39 -1.23 -3.58 11.54
N LEU A 40 -0.17 -4.37 11.72
CA LEU A 40 0.82 -4.15 12.77
C LEU A 40 1.49 -2.77 12.64
N ALA A 41 1.85 -2.37 11.43
CA ALA A 41 2.40 -1.03 11.14
C ALA A 41 1.40 0.08 11.48
N SER A 42 0.11 -0.12 11.23
CA SER A 42 -0.93 0.86 11.58
C SER A 42 -1.13 1.03 13.09
N ILE A 43 -0.99 -0.03 13.87
CA ILE A 43 -0.97 0.04 15.34
C ILE A 43 0.21 0.90 15.80
N SER A 44 1.40 0.64 15.28
CA SER A 44 2.60 1.43 15.61
C SER A 44 2.41 2.92 15.26
N GLY A 45 1.77 3.21 14.12
CA GLY A 45 1.43 4.57 13.72
C GLY A 45 0.49 5.28 14.71
N VAL A 46 -0.54 4.59 15.22
CA VAL A 46 -1.44 5.14 16.26
C VAL A 46 -0.68 5.40 17.54
N LEU A 47 0.14 4.46 18.00
CA LEU A 47 0.94 4.62 19.21
C LEU A 47 1.92 5.81 19.10
N ALA A 48 2.47 6.05 17.92
CA ALA A 48 3.37 7.18 17.69
C ALA A 48 2.69 8.56 17.83
N VAL A 49 1.39 8.67 17.51
CA VAL A 49 0.67 9.95 17.54
C VAL A 49 -0.28 10.12 18.72
N ILE A 50 -0.48 9.10 19.56
CA ILE A 50 -1.49 9.12 20.63
C ILE A 50 -1.24 10.25 21.64
N HIS A 51 0.01 10.55 21.92
CA HIS A 51 0.43 11.61 22.83
C HIS A 51 0.73 12.95 22.14
N SER A 52 0.60 13.03 20.81
CA SER A 52 0.82 14.28 20.09
C SER A 52 -0.36 15.25 20.29
N ASN A 53 -0.13 16.55 20.15
CA ASN A 53 -1.20 17.55 20.16
C ASN A 53 -1.87 17.70 18.77
N ASN A 54 -1.45 16.92 17.79
CA ASN A 54 -1.99 16.97 16.42
C ASN A 54 -3.27 16.12 16.29
N THR A 55 -4.42 16.73 16.51
CA THR A 55 -5.73 16.06 16.37
C THR A 55 -5.95 15.49 14.98
N ALA A 56 -5.54 16.18 13.91
CA ALA A 56 -5.67 15.69 12.55
C ALA A 56 -4.86 14.41 12.33
N GLY A 57 -3.62 14.36 12.85
CA GLY A 57 -2.78 13.16 12.81
C GLY A 57 -3.38 11.97 13.56
N LYS A 58 -4.02 12.22 14.71
CA LYS A 58 -4.72 11.17 15.48
C LYS A 58 -5.92 10.61 14.71
N ILE A 59 -6.74 11.47 14.12
CA ILE A 59 -7.89 11.05 13.31
C ILE A 59 -7.41 10.23 12.10
N PHE A 60 -6.38 10.70 11.41
CA PHE A 60 -5.81 9.99 10.26
C PHE A 60 -5.31 8.60 10.65
N ALA A 61 -4.53 8.50 11.74
CA ALA A 61 -4.01 7.21 12.22
C ALA A 61 -5.13 6.26 12.66
N ALA A 62 -6.18 6.77 13.31
CA ALA A 62 -7.34 5.97 13.71
C ALA A 62 -8.12 5.43 12.50
N ILE A 63 -8.34 6.24 11.46
CA ILE A 63 -8.96 5.82 10.20
C ILE A 63 -8.11 4.77 9.51
N PHE A 64 -6.78 4.98 9.47
CA PHE A 64 -5.86 4.03 8.85
C PHE A 64 -5.87 2.68 9.56
N LEU A 65 -5.86 2.66 10.91
CA LEU A 65 -5.97 1.43 11.70
C LEU A 65 -7.31 0.73 11.49
N ALA A 66 -8.42 1.48 11.53
CA ALA A 66 -9.76 0.90 11.31
C ALA A 66 -9.84 0.24 9.92
N ARG A 67 -9.34 0.89 8.89
CA ARG A 67 -9.25 0.35 7.54
C ARG A 67 -8.35 -0.89 7.45
N ALA A 68 -7.18 -0.84 8.06
CA ALA A 68 -6.23 -1.97 8.07
C ALA A 68 -6.84 -3.18 8.80
N THR A 69 -7.56 -2.95 9.91
CA THR A 69 -8.28 -4.00 10.65
C THR A 69 -9.36 -4.62 9.77
N TYR A 70 -10.17 -3.82 9.11
CA TYR A 70 -11.19 -4.31 8.19
C TYR A 70 -10.60 -5.17 7.06
N LEU A 71 -9.53 -4.71 6.41
CA LEU A 71 -8.87 -5.45 5.35
C LEU A 71 -8.17 -6.71 5.85
N LEU A 72 -7.67 -6.73 7.09
CA LEU A 72 -7.11 -7.93 7.72
C LEU A 72 -8.20 -8.98 7.98
N ILE A 73 -9.37 -8.57 8.45
CA ILE A 73 -10.52 -9.48 8.64
C ILE A 73 -10.92 -10.10 7.29
N LEU A 74 -11.04 -9.32 6.25
CA LEU A 74 -11.32 -9.84 4.90
C LEU A 74 -10.22 -10.80 4.42
N ALA A 75 -8.96 -10.46 4.64
CA ALA A 75 -7.85 -11.31 4.26
C ALA A 75 -7.79 -12.61 5.06
N SER A 76 -8.16 -12.62 6.34
CA SER A 76 -8.19 -13.85 7.13
C SER A 76 -9.24 -14.84 6.62
N VAL A 77 -10.38 -14.35 6.13
CA VAL A 77 -11.47 -15.20 5.61
C VAL A 77 -11.25 -15.57 4.14
N TYR A 78 -10.99 -14.60 3.28
CA TYR A 78 -10.96 -14.77 1.83
C TYR A 78 -9.55 -14.76 1.23
N GLY A 79 -8.53 -14.51 2.05
CA GLY A 79 -7.17 -14.31 1.59
C GLY A 79 -6.40 -15.60 1.34
N VAL A 80 -5.27 -15.45 0.64
CA VAL A 80 -4.30 -16.50 0.32
C VAL A 80 -2.94 -16.23 0.95
N GLY A 81 -2.07 -17.24 0.97
CA GLY A 81 -0.71 -17.12 1.50
C GLY A 81 -0.62 -17.39 3.00
N GLY A 82 0.56 -17.17 3.58
CA GLY A 82 0.86 -17.37 5.00
C GLY A 82 1.60 -18.67 5.32
N ALA A 83 1.72 -19.60 4.38
CA ALA A 83 2.36 -20.90 4.60
C ALA A 83 3.73 -21.05 3.92
N SER A 84 4.03 -20.28 2.88
CA SER A 84 5.28 -20.39 2.13
C SER A 84 6.50 -19.95 2.96
N LYS A 85 7.71 -20.40 2.57
CA LYS A 85 8.96 -19.93 3.18
C LYS A 85 9.13 -18.42 3.01
N LEU A 86 8.76 -17.89 1.83
CA LEU A 86 8.77 -16.45 1.56
C LEU A 86 7.86 -15.70 2.55
N ASP A 87 6.62 -16.16 2.75
CA ASP A 87 5.66 -15.53 3.66
C ASP A 87 6.19 -15.45 5.09
N LYS A 88 6.74 -16.56 5.58
CA LYS A 88 7.31 -16.65 6.94
C LYS A 88 8.53 -15.74 7.10
N SER A 89 9.42 -15.71 6.09
CA SER A 89 10.59 -14.84 6.10
C SER A 89 10.19 -13.37 6.06
N CYS A 90 9.26 -12.98 5.17
CA CYS A 90 8.76 -11.61 5.09
C CYS A 90 8.08 -11.18 6.40
N LEU A 91 7.28 -12.07 7.01
CA LEU A 91 6.67 -11.79 8.31
C LEU A 91 7.71 -11.57 9.40
N GLY A 92 8.71 -12.47 9.50
CA GLY A 92 9.78 -12.34 10.50
C GLY A 92 10.58 -11.05 10.35
N ILE A 93 11.05 -10.74 9.14
CA ILE A 93 11.82 -9.52 8.87
C ILE A 93 10.95 -8.27 9.08
N GLY A 94 9.67 -8.31 8.64
CA GLY A 94 8.73 -7.22 8.84
C GLY A 94 8.47 -6.92 10.33
N VAL A 95 8.32 -7.95 11.15
CA VAL A 95 8.18 -7.79 12.62
C VAL A 95 9.45 -7.22 13.24
N VAL A 96 10.64 -7.69 12.85
CA VAL A 96 11.91 -7.10 13.32
C VAL A 96 12.00 -5.61 12.96
N ALA A 97 11.67 -5.24 11.74
CA ALA A 97 11.65 -3.84 11.32
C ALA A 97 10.65 -3.00 12.14
N LEU A 98 9.47 -3.54 12.48
CA LEU A 98 8.50 -2.88 13.35
C LEU A 98 9.02 -2.70 14.79
N VAL A 99 9.72 -3.70 15.34
CA VAL A 99 10.36 -3.57 16.65
C VAL A 99 11.41 -2.46 16.61
N MET A 100 12.25 -2.42 15.56
CA MET A 100 13.22 -1.33 15.37
C MET A 100 12.55 0.03 15.22
N TYR A 101 11.42 0.12 14.53
CA TYR A 101 10.59 1.33 14.49
C TYR A 101 10.13 1.75 15.90
N ALA A 102 9.66 0.82 16.72
CA ALA A 102 9.11 1.10 18.03
C ALA A 102 10.18 1.52 19.07
N VAL A 103 11.41 0.99 18.98
CA VAL A 103 12.49 1.28 19.93
C VAL A 103 13.37 2.48 19.56
N THR A 104 13.34 2.90 18.29
CA THR A 104 14.16 4.04 17.86
C THR A 104 13.56 5.37 18.35
N ARG A 105 14.42 6.27 18.82
CA ARG A 105 14.02 7.63 19.23
C ARG A 105 14.25 8.67 18.11
N ASN A 106 14.79 8.24 16.99
CA ASN A 106 15.05 9.11 15.85
C ASN A 106 13.91 9.00 14.84
N GLY A 107 13.20 10.10 14.59
CA GLY A 107 12.02 10.14 13.73
C GLY A 107 12.29 9.68 12.28
N LEU A 108 13.47 10.01 11.73
CA LEU A 108 13.85 9.56 10.37
C LEU A 108 14.07 8.03 10.33
N LEU A 109 14.79 7.49 11.31
CA LEU A 109 14.98 6.04 11.41
C LEU A 109 13.65 5.32 11.66
N ALA A 110 12.78 5.88 12.51
CA ALA A 110 11.46 5.33 12.75
C ALA A 110 10.64 5.19 11.46
N ILE A 111 10.55 6.26 10.66
CA ILE A 111 9.84 6.22 9.38
C ILE A 111 10.51 5.24 8.43
N THR A 112 11.84 5.21 8.35
CA THR A 112 12.58 4.29 7.49
C THR A 112 12.27 2.83 7.83
N PHE A 113 12.33 2.45 9.11
CA PHE A 113 11.97 1.09 9.54
C PHE A 113 10.50 0.77 9.32
N GLY A 114 9.60 1.73 9.52
CA GLY A 114 8.18 1.56 9.22
C GLY A 114 7.93 1.26 7.74
N VAL A 115 8.53 2.05 6.85
CA VAL A 115 8.45 1.87 5.39
C VAL A 115 9.09 0.56 4.96
N LEU A 116 10.24 0.19 5.52
CA LEU A 116 10.89 -1.10 5.23
C LEU A 116 10.03 -2.28 5.66
N SER A 117 9.43 -2.23 6.85
CA SER A 117 8.50 -3.28 7.31
C SER A 117 7.35 -3.46 6.34
N ASP A 118 6.73 -2.37 5.93
CA ASP A 118 5.59 -2.38 5.01
C ASP A 118 6.01 -2.88 3.62
N LEU A 119 7.16 -2.45 3.09
CA LEU A 119 7.70 -2.90 1.80
C LEU A 119 7.93 -4.42 1.80
N ILE A 120 8.55 -4.93 2.85
CA ILE A 120 8.75 -6.37 3.03
C ILE A 120 7.41 -7.09 3.09
N GLY A 121 6.42 -6.52 3.77
CA GLY A 121 5.05 -7.02 3.81
C GLY A 121 4.37 -7.03 2.43
N TYR A 122 4.72 -6.10 1.53
CA TYR A 122 4.19 -6.06 0.17
C TYR A 122 4.84 -7.08 -0.77
N ILE A 123 6.04 -7.59 -0.49
CA ILE A 123 6.73 -8.57 -1.34
C ILE A 123 5.83 -9.78 -1.68
N PRO A 124 5.16 -10.44 -0.72
CA PRO A 124 4.26 -11.53 -1.06
C PRO A 124 3.12 -11.13 -2.01
N THR A 125 2.58 -9.92 -1.87
CA THR A 125 1.58 -9.39 -2.80
C THR A 125 2.16 -9.15 -4.20
N PHE A 126 3.37 -8.59 -4.31
CA PHE A 126 4.04 -8.39 -5.60
C PHE A 126 4.31 -9.72 -6.30
N VAL A 127 4.86 -10.70 -5.57
CA VAL A 127 5.14 -12.05 -6.10
C VAL A 127 3.85 -12.72 -6.56
N LYS A 128 2.80 -12.70 -5.72
CA LYS A 128 1.49 -13.24 -6.09
C LYS A 128 0.93 -12.57 -7.36
N THR A 129 0.93 -11.25 -7.42
CA THR A 129 0.43 -10.49 -8.59
C THR A 129 1.28 -10.72 -9.83
N TRP A 130 2.56 -11.02 -9.66
CA TRP A 130 3.42 -11.42 -10.79
C TRP A 130 2.94 -12.74 -11.41
N TYR A 131 2.62 -13.74 -10.61
CA TYR A 131 2.15 -15.03 -11.13
C TYR A 131 0.68 -15.01 -11.50
N GLU A 132 -0.16 -14.36 -10.72
CA GLU A 132 -1.61 -14.27 -10.88
C GLU A 132 -2.08 -12.80 -10.97
N PRO A 133 -1.95 -12.12 -12.13
CA PRO A 133 -2.29 -10.70 -12.27
C PRO A 133 -3.75 -10.36 -11.95
N THR A 134 -4.65 -11.32 -12.15
CA THR A 134 -6.09 -11.15 -11.89
C THR A 134 -6.47 -11.38 -10.43
N SER A 135 -5.50 -11.71 -9.57
CA SER A 135 -5.75 -12.00 -8.14
C SER A 135 -5.84 -10.76 -7.26
N GLU A 136 -5.58 -9.57 -7.82
CA GLU A 136 -5.70 -8.29 -7.11
C GLU A 136 -6.62 -7.31 -7.86
N SER A 137 -7.22 -6.39 -7.10
CA SER A 137 -8.13 -5.37 -7.66
C SER A 137 -7.34 -4.16 -8.17
N PRO A 138 -7.29 -3.89 -9.48
CA PRO A 138 -6.61 -2.70 -10.01
C PRO A 138 -7.28 -1.41 -9.52
N THR A 139 -8.61 -1.40 -9.38
CA THR A 139 -9.36 -0.25 -8.91
C THR A 139 -8.99 0.11 -7.47
N PHE A 140 -8.84 -0.89 -6.59
CA PHE A 140 -8.41 -0.65 -5.22
C PHE A 140 -7.04 0.03 -5.18
N PHE A 141 -6.04 -0.53 -5.85
CA PHE A 141 -4.70 0.02 -5.84
C PHE A 141 -4.60 1.36 -6.58
N ALA A 142 -5.38 1.59 -7.62
CA ALA A 142 -5.44 2.90 -8.30
C ALA A 142 -6.00 3.99 -7.36
N ILE A 143 -7.07 3.71 -6.62
CA ILE A 143 -7.65 4.64 -5.65
C ILE A 143 -6.66 4.88 -4.48
N GLU A 144 -6.00 3.84 -3.96
CA GLU A 144 -4.96 3.97 -2.93
C GLU A 144 -3.78 4.83 -3.40
N GLY A 145 -3.30 4.60 -4.61
CA GLY A 145 -2.24 5.41 -5.21
C GLY A 145 -2.64 6.87 -5.37
N LEU A 146 -3.88 7.12 -5.84
CA LEU A 146 -4.41 8.48 -5.96
C LEU A 146 -4.59 9.15 -4.59
N ALA A 147 -5.13 8.45 -3.59
CA ALA A 147 -5.25 8.97 -2.23
C ALA A 147 -3.88 9.36 -1.66
N SER A 148 -2.88 8.51 -1.87
CA SER A 148 -1.52 8.77 -1.43
C SER A 148 -0.86 9.93 -2.17
N LEU A 149 -1.12 10.07 -3.49
CA LEU A 149 -0.67 11.21 -4.29
C LEU A 149 -1.26 12.52 -3.77
N LEU A 150 -2.55 12.55 -3.45
CA LEU A 150 -3.18 13.71 -2.80
C LEU A 150 -2.54 14.00 -1.43
N GLY A 151 -2.14 12.97 -0.69
CA GLY A 151 -1.37 13.10 0.55
C GLY A 151 -0.02 13.77 0.34
N VAL A 152 0.72 13.38 -0.71
CA VAL A 152 1.98 14.04 -1.11
C VAL A 152 1.74 15.52 -1.43
N LEU A 153 0.71 15.84 -2.22
CA LEU A 153 0.36 17.20 -2.58
C LEU A 153 -0.11 18.04 -1.38
N ALA A 154 -0.75 17.41 -0.40
CA ALA A 154 -1.20 18.07 0.82
C ALA A 154 -0.04 18.56 1.70
N ILE A 155 1.09 17.83 1.71
CA ILE A 155 2.29 18.19 2.46
C ILE A 155 3.02 19.36 1.81
N GLY A 156 3.06 19.41 0.47
CA GLY A 156 3.53 20.57 -0.32
C GLY A 156 5.00 20.94 -0.19
N GLN A 157 5.78 20.27 0.64
CA GLN A 157 7.20 20.51 0.87
C GLN A 157 7.94 19.17 1.06
N LEU A 158 9.20 19.11 0.64
CA LEU A 158 10.08 17.95 0.87
C LEU A 158 10.44 17.84 2.36
N ARG A 159 9.57 17.21 3.11
CA ARG A 159 9.74 16.90 4.53
C ARG A 159 9.74 15.40 4.74
N VAL A 160 10.23 14.96 5.90
CA VAL A 160 10.26 13.53 6.28
C VAL A 160 8.86 12.89 6.17
N ASP A 161 7.82 13.65 6.44
CA ASP A 161 6.41 13.20 6.39
C ASP A 161 5.96 12.76 4.98
N ILE A 162 6.64 13.20 3.91
CA ILE A 162 6.32 12.85 2.53
C ILE A 162 6.73 11.42 2.18
N ILE A 163 7.68 10.85 2.91
CA ILE A 163 8.25 9.52 2.63
C ILE A 163 7.16 8.45 2.60
N LEU A 164 6.27 8.46 3.58
CA LEU A 164 5.22 7.46 3.71
C LEU A 164 4.20 7.53 2.57
N PRO A 165 3.56 8.67 2.27
CA PRO A 165 2.62 8.73 1.14
C PRO A 165 3.31 8.51 -0.22
N ALA A 166 4.54 9.00 -0.43
CA ALA A 166 5.28 8.72 -1.66
C ALA A 166 5.57 7.22 -1.85
N TYR A 167 5.95 6.54 -0.77
CA TYR A 167 6.09 5.09 -0.75
C TYR A 167 4.80 4.36 -1.16
N PHE A 168 3.64 4.75 -0.61
CA PHE A 168 2.35 4.15 -0.99
C PHE A 168 1.96 4.41 -2.45
N VAL A 169 2.31 5.56 -3.02
CA VAL A 169 2.16 5.81 -4.46
C VAL A 169 2.97 4.78 -5.26
N LEU A 170 4.24 4.56 -4.89
CA LEU A 170 5.12 3.62 -5.59
C LEU A 170 4.62 2.17 -5.46
N CYS A 171 4.23 1.73 -4.27
CA CYS A 171 3.69 0.38 -4.06
C CYS A 171 2.41 0.14 -4.86
N SER A 172 1.47 1.09 -4.81
CA SER A 172 0.21 1.00 -5.55
C SER A 172 0.44 1.00 -7.06
N ALA A 173 1.30 1.88 -7.57
CA ALA A 173 1.67 1.92 -8.97
C ALA A 173 2.35 0.62 -9.43
N THR A 174 3.20 0.03 -8.58
CA THR A 174 3.85 -1.25 -8.86
C THR A 174 2.82 -2.37 -9.00
N VAL A 175 1.85 -2.48 -8.09
CA VAL A 175 0.79 -3.51 -8.19
C VAL A 175 -0.04 -3.31 -9.46
N VAL A 176 -0.45 -2.08 -9.77
CA VAL A 176 -1.20 -1.77 -11.00
C VAL A 176 -0.39 -2.12 -12.25
N ALA A 177 0.90 -1.76 -12.28
CA ALA A 177 1.79 -2.11 -13.38
C ALA A 177 1.95 -3.63 -13.56
N LEU A 178 2.06 -4.38 -12.45
CA LEU A 178 2.12 -5.85 -12.47
C LEU A 178 0.83 -6.46 -13.03
N ILE A 179 -0.33 -5.93 -12.67
CA ILE A 179 -1.63 -6.39 -13.20
C ILE A 179 -1.70 -6.18 -14.71
N TYR A 180 -1.30 -5.02 -15.19
CA TYR A 180 -1.43 -4.65 -16.62
C TYR A 180 -0.18 -4.92 -17.45
N ARG A 181 0.88 -5.56 -16.90
CA ARG A 181 2.19 -5.72 -17.55
C ARG A 181 2.13 -6.27 -18.97
N LYS A 182 1.27 -7.27 -19.23
CA LYS A 182 1.13 -7.86 -20.57
C LYS A 182 0.58 -6.84 -21.58
N ARG A 183 -0.40 -6.04 -21.19
CA ARG A 183 -0.97 -4.96 -22.02
C ARG A 183 0.04 -3.84 -22.26
N ILE A 184 0.79 -3.47 -21.22
CA ILE A 184 1.85 -2.44 -21.31
C ILE A 184 2.92 -2.87 -22.30
N VAL A 185 3.41 -4.12 -22.21
CA VAL A 185 4.42 -4.66 -23.12
C VAL A 185 3.91 -4.71 -24.57
N GLN A 186 2.66 -5.14 -24.78
CA GLN A 186 2.05 -5.15 -26.11
C GLN A 186 1.94 -3.73 -26.69
N PHE A 187 1.48 -2.76 -25.89
CA PHE A 187 1.37 -1.37 -26.31
C PHE A 187 2.73 -0.77 -26.70
N LEU A 188 3.78 -1.02 -25.90
CA LEU A 188 5.13 -0.54 -26.20
C LEU A 188 5.71 -1.18 -27.46
N LYS A 189 5.44 -2.47 -27.71
CA LYS A 189 5.86 -3.14 -28.96
C LYS A 189 5.19 -2.55 -30.20
N ILE A 190 3.88 -2.27 -30.13
CA ILE A 190 3.16 -1.64 -31.25
C ILE A 190 3.72 -0.24 -31.52
N ARG A 191 3.96 0.55 -30.48
CA ARG A 191 4.47 1.92 -30.63
C ARG A 191 5.93 1.94 -31.14
N GLY A 192 6.75 0.97 -30.72
CA GLY A 192 8.11 0.83 -31.22
C GLY A 192 8.18 0.41 -32.70
N ALA A 193 7.22 -0.39 -33.17
CA ALA A 193 7.11 -0.75 -34.58
C ALA A 193 6.70 0.43 -35.46
N THR A 194 5.76 1.27 -34.98
CA THR A 194 5.29 2.46 -35.76
C THR A 194 6.33 3.57 -35.87
N THR A 195 7.31 3.63 -34.96
CA THR A 195 8.40 4.64 -35.03
C THR A 195 9.53 4.22 -35.97
N LEU A 196 9.64 2.95 -36.35
CA LEU A 196 10.64 2.43 -37.28
C LEU A 196 10.18 2.50 -38.75
N ASP A 197 8.86 2.63 -39.00
CA ASP A 197 8.24 2.66 -40.34
C ASP A 197 7.92 4.08 -40.82
N SER A 198 8.42 5.16 -40.16
CA SER A 198 8.29 6.51 -40.69
C SER A 198 9.34 6.73 -41.81
N PRO A 199 8.97 6.83 -43.09
CA PRO A 199 9.92 7.09 -44.17
C PRO A 199 10.50 8.48 -43.97
N GLN A 200 11.84 8.58 -44.09
CA GLN A 200 12.59 9.84 -44.23
C GLN A 200 12.29 10.51 -45.56
#